data_a5440f4f9ddd4e67613cd8ddbde2d4ee
#
_entry.id   a5440f4f9ddd4e67613cd8ddbde2d4ee
#
_cell.length_a   1.000
_cell.length_b   1.000
_cell.length_c   1.000
_cell.angle_alpha   90.00
_cell.angle_beta   90.00
_cell.angle_gamma   90.00
#
_symmetry.space_group_name_H-M   'P 1'
#
loop_
_entity.id
_entity.type
_entity.pdbx_description
1 polymer ?
#
loop_
_entity_poly.entity_id
_entity_poly.type
_entity_poly.pdbx_seq_one_letter_code
_entity_poly.pdbx_strand_id
1 'polypeptide(L)'
;RPVIEALKAAEPATQILLTFFSPSGYEIRKNYTGADYILYLPGDTRRNAVRLIEKFRPDAAVFIKYEFWFHYLNELNKRNIPVYLISAIFRPNQPFFKSWGKLHRRMLGCFKELFVQDGQSVELLKSIGIKNVRLTGDTRFDRVKQIAENAKQIVKVEQFCDGRPAIVCGSTWPPDEEILL
;
A
#
# COMPACT_ATOMS: atom_id res chain seq x y z
N ARG A 1 4.65 -6.22 0.20
CA ARG A 1 5.50 -7.41 0.32
C ARG A 1 5.22 -8.11 1.65
N PRO A 2 5.35 -7.51 2.86
CA PRO A 2 5.10 -8.22 4.12
C PRO A 2 3.74 -8.93 4.17
N VAL A 3 2.67 -8.28 3.71
CA VAL A 3 1.32 -8.87 3.68
C VAL A 3 1.26 -10.11 2.77
N ILE A 4 1.89 -10.07 1.58
CA ILE A 4 1.94 -11.22 0.67
C ILE A 4 2.70 -12.39 1.33
N GLU A 5 3.84 -12.11 1.93
CA GLU A 5 4.65 -13.11 2.62
C GLU A 5 3.89 -13.73 3.79
N ALA A 6 3.19 -12.92 4.59
CA ALA A 6 2.34 -13.41 5.67
C ALA A 6 1.17 -14.26 5.18
N LEU A 7 0.49 -13.83 4.11
CA LEU A 7 -0.60 -14.62 3.49
C LEU A 7 -0.11 -15.97 2.99
N LYS A 8 1.00 -16.00 2.24
CA LYS A 8 1.60 -17.25 1.74
C LYS A 8 2.10 -18.17 2.86
N ALA A 9 2.59 -17.59 3.96
CA ALA A 9 3.00 -18.37 5.14
C ALA A 9 1.79 -19.01 5.87
N ALA A 10 0.69 -18.24 5.99
CA ALA A 10 -0.53 -18.73 6.63
C ALA A 10 -1.29 -19.72 5.75
N GLU A 11 -1.33 -19.50 4.44
CA GLU A 11 -2.05 -20.33 3.48
C GLU A 11 -1.22 -20.46 2.18
N PRO A 12 -0.32 -21.46 2.10
CA PRO A 12 0.60 -21.62 0.97
C PRO A 12 -0.07 -21.83 -0.39
N ALA A 13 -1.30 -22.33 -0.42
CA ALA A 13 -2.08 -22.55 -1.63
C ALA A 13 -2.66 -21.24 -2.23
N THR A 14 -2.61 -20.12 -1.49
CA THR A 14 -3.12 -18.83 -1.96
C THR A 14 -2.40 -18.37 -3.22
N GLN A 15 -3.14 -18.12 -4.28
CA GLN A 15 -2.60 -17.53 -5.51
C GLN A 15 -2.64 -16.00 -5.42
N ILE A 16 -1.55 -15.35 -5.76
CA ILE A 16 -1.40 -13.90 -5.70
C ILE A 16 -1.25 -13.32 -7.11
N LEU A 17 -2.23 -12.51 -7.50
CA LEU A 17 -2.12 -11.61 -8.64
C LEU A 17 -1.66 -10.24 -8.13
N LEU A 18 -0.45 -9.84 -8.50
CA LEU A 18 0.10 -8.52 -8.18
C LEU A 18 0.01 -7.61 -9.40
N THR A 19 -0.64 -6.47 -9.23
CA THR A 19 -0.80 -5.50 -10.33
C THR A 19 -0.12 -4.17 -10.02
N PHE A 20 0.42 -3.53 -11.05
CA PHE A 20 1.05 -2.22 -10.97
C PHE A 20 0.46 -1.29 -12.02
N PHE A 21 0.10 -0.08 -11.64
CA PHE A 21 -0.28 0.97 -12.58
C PHE A 21 0.95 1.72 -13.13
N SER A 22 1.96 1.90 -12.28
CA SER A 22 3.20 2.61 -12.63
C SER A 22 4.21 1.69 -13.33
N PRO A 23 4.81 2.10 -14.47
CA PRO A 23 5.90 1.37 -15.11
C PRO A 23 7.08 1.11 -14.17
N SER A 24 7.49 2.09 -13.38
CA SER A 24 8.60 1.95 -12.43
C SER A 24 8.33 0.89 -11.37
N GLY A 25 7.11 0.81 -10.85
CA GLY A 25 6.70 -0.22 -9.90
C GLY A 25 6.77 -1.62 -10.51
N TYR A 26 6.27 -1.75 -11.74
CA TYR A 26 6.29 -3.02 -12.49
C TYR A 26 7.73 -3.46 -12.80
N GLU A 27 8.55 -2.62 -13.40
CA GLU A 27 9.93 -2.96 -13.81
C GLU A 27 10.78 -3.45 -12.62
N ILE A 28 10.63 -2.81 -11.45
CA ILE A 28 11.36 -3.21 -10.23
C ILE A 28 10.85 -4.55 -9.68
N ARG A 29 9.58 -4.91 -9.94
CA ARG A 29 8.92 -6.04 -9.29
C ARG A 29 8.46 -7.16 -10.22
N LYS A 30 8.64 -7.05 -11.53
CA LYS A 30 8.21 -8.05 -12.50
C LYS A 30 8.76 -9.47 -12.26
N ASN A 31 9.87 -9.57 -11.54
CA ASN A 31 10.49 -10.85 -11.18
C ASN A 31 10.31 -11.20 -9.69
N TYR A 32 9.32 -10.62 -9.00
CA TYR A 32 9.07 -10.91 -7.59
C TYR A 32 8.45 -12.30 -7.42
N THR A 33 9.19 -13.19 -6.78
CA THR A 33 8.82 -14.62 -6.62
C THR A 33 7.69 -14.88 -5.62
N GLY A 34 7.29 -13.88 -4.83
CA GLY A 34 6.18 -14.01 -3.87
C GLY A 34 4.78 -13.86 -4.49
N ALA A 35 4.68 -13.56 -5.80
CA ALA A 35 3.42 -13.48 -6.52
C ALA A 35 3.41 -14.48 -7.68
N ASP A 36 2.26 -15.09 -7.93
CA ASP A 36 2.08 -16.09 -8.99
C ASP A 36 1.89 -15.43 -10.35
N TYR A 37 1.27 -14.26 -10.36
CA TYR A 37 1.07 -13.44 -11.57
C TYR A 37 1.44 -11.99 -11.28
N ILE A 38 2.17 -11.36 -12.21
CA ILE A 38 2.53 -9.94 -12.11
C ILE A 38 2.17 -9.25 -13.43
N LEU A 39 1.31 -8.24 -13.36
CA LEU A 39 0.76 -7.58 -14.53
C LEU A 39 0.72 -6.05 -14.36
N TYR A 40 0.67 -5.34 -15.48
CA TYR A 40 0.19 -3.96 -15.48
C TYR A 40 -1.31 -3.93 -15.22
N LEU A 41 -1.75 -3.05 -14.33
CA LEU A 41 -3.17 -2.77 -14.14
C LEU A 41 -3.67 -1.97 -15.35
N PRO A 42 -4.61 -2.49 -16.13
CA PRO A 42 -5.21 -1.72 -17.23
C PRO A 42 -5.91 -0.47 -16.69
N GLY A 43 -5.94 0.61 -17.48
CA GLY A 43 -6.58 1.86 -17.10
C GLY A 43 -8.00 1.67 -16.55
N ASP A 44 -8.41 2.52 -15.60
CA ASP A 44 -9.66 2.39 -14.86
C ASP A 44 -10.89 2.70 -15.73
N THR A 45 -11.30 1.72 -16.52
CA THR A 45 -12.53 1.74 -17.29
C THR A 45 -13.41 0.57 -16.89
N ARG A 46 -14.75 0.71 -17.08
CA ARG A 46 -15.69 -0.38 -16.81
C ARG A 46 -15.32 -1.67 -17.56
N ARG A 47 -14.93 -1.55 -18.83
CA ARG A 47 -14.57 -2.69 -19.68
C ARG A 47 -13.34 -3.43 -19.14
N ASN A 48 -12.32 -2.71 -18.74
CA ASN A 48 -11.09 -3.28 -18.19
C ASN A 48 -11.33 -3.94 -16.84
N ALA A 49 -12.10 -3.29 -15.94
CA ALA A 49 -12.46 -3.83 -14.65
C ALA A 49 -13.22 -5.16 -14.79
N VAL A 50 -14.26 -5.19 -15.64
CA VAL A 50 -15.03 -6.41 -15.91
C VAL A 50 -14.12 -7.52 -16.42
N ARG A 51 -13.31 -7.24 -17.45
CA ARG A 51 -12.42 -8.24 -18.06
C ARG A 51 -11.40 -8.82 -17.10
N LEU A 52 -10.76 -7.96 -16.29
CA LEU A 52 -9.76 -8.41 -15.31
C LEU A 52 -10.40 -9.31 -14.27
N ILE A 53 -11.52 -8.88 -13.68
CA ILE A 53 -12.20 -9.62 -12.62
C ILE A 53 -12.79 -10.93 -13.15
N GLU A 54 -13.33 -10.96 -14.36
CA GLU A 54 -13.82 -12.20 -14.99
C GLU A 54 -12.70 -13.18 -15.31
N LYS A 55 -11.55 -12.69 -15.72
CA LYS A 55 -10.41 -13.52 -16.07
C LYS A 55 -9.79 -14.18 -14.84
N PHE A 56 -9.60 -13.42 -13.75
CA PHE A 56 -8.88 -13.89 -12.57
C PHE A 56 -9.80 -14.38 -11.44
N ARG A 57 -11.07 -13.97 -11.43
CA ARG A 57 -12.08 -14.36 -10.42
C ARG A 57 -11.54 -14.32 -8.99
N PRO A 58 -11.03 -13.17 -8.51
CA PRO A 58 -10.39 -13.11 -7.21
C PRO A 58 -11.41 -13.34 -6.08
N ASP A 59 -10.99 -14.07 -5.04
CA ASP A 59 -11.77 -14.24 -3.81
C ASP A 59 -11.72 -13.00 -2.92
N ALA A 60 -10.68 -12.18 -3.06
CA ALA A 60 -10.52 -10.90 -2.37
C ALA A 60 -9.63 -9.96 -3.17
N ALA A 61 -9.74 -8.66 -2.94
CA ALA A 61 -8.87 -7.64 -3.51
C ALA A 61 -8.28 -6.76 -2.41
N VAL A 62 -6.99 -6.43 -2.53
CA VAL A 62 -6.28 -5.57 -1.59
C VAL A 62 -5.70 -4.38 -2.33
N PHE A 63 -6.12 -3.19 -1.94
CA PHE A 63 -5.58 -1.93 -2.44
C PHE A 63 -4.62 -1.32 -1.41
N ILE A 64 -3.61 -0.57 -1.90
CA ILE A 64 -2.53 -0.07 -1.04
C ILE A 64 -2.49 1.45 -1.08
N LYS A 65 -2.55 2.09 0.09
CA LYS A 65 -2.41 3.54 0.27
C LYS A 65 -3.48 4.37 -0.43
N TYR A 66 -3.15 4.97 -1.59
CA TYR A 66 -3.98 5.95 -2.30
C TYR A 66 -4.62 5.38 -3.57
N GLU A 67 -4.72 4.07 -3.68
CA GLU A 67 -5.24 3.38 -4.85
C GLU A 67 -6.79 3.34 -4.80
N PHE A 68 -7.43 4.33 -5.41
CA PHE A 68 -8.89 4.46 -5.47
C PHE A 68 -9.37 4.40 -6.92
N TRP A 69 -9.49 3.19 -7.46
CA TRP A 69 -9.90 2.90 -8.84
C TRP A 69 -11.39 2.66 -8.91
N PHE A 70 -12.15 3.67 -9.36
CA PHE A 70 -13.61 3.68 -9.28
C PHE A 70 -14.29 2.48 -9.95
N HIS A 71 -13.90 2.15 -11.18
CA HIS A 71 -14.53 1.06 -11.92
C HIS A 71 -14.16 -0.31 -11.35
N TYR A 72 -12.92 -0.50 -10.93
CA TYR A 72 -12.48 -1.72 -10.24
C TYR A 72 -13.21 -1.91 -8.92
N LEU A 73 -13.25 -0.90 -8.06
CA LEU A 73 -13.94 -0.95 -6.78
C LEU A 73 -15.44 -1.24 -6.96
N ASN A 74 -16.09 -0.55 -7.90
CA ASN A 74 -17.51 -0.72 -8.16
C ASN A 74 -17.82 -2.13 -8.73
N GLU A 75 -16.97 -2.68 -9.59
CA GLU A 75 -17.18 -4.02 -10.16
C GLU A 75 -16.93 -5.13 -9.13
N LEU A 76 -15.90 -5.01 -8.30
CA LEU A 76 -15.65 -5.91 -7.18
C LEU A 76 -16.84 -5.93 -6.19
N ASN A 77 -17.32 -4.73 -5.83
CA ASN A 77 -18.47 -4.60 -4.93
C ASN A 77 -19.75 -5.21 -5.50
N LYS A 78 -20.04 -5.02 -6.80
CA LYS A 78 -21.20 -5.64 -7.46
C LYS A 78 -21.17 -7.15 -7.42
N ARG A 79 -20.01 -7.75 -7.43
CA ARG A 79 -19.80 -9.20 -7.39
C ARG A 79 -19.65 -9.74 -5.96
N ASN A 80 -19.84 -8.89 -4.95
CA ASN A 80 -19.65 -9.21 -3.53
C ASN A 80 -18.26 -9.74 -3.20
N ILE A 81 -17.25 -9.34 -3.97
CA ILE A 81 -15.84 -9.67 -3.71
C ILE A 81 -15.33 -8.71 -2.64
N PRO A 82 -14.84 -9.21 -1.49
CA PRO A 82 -14.37 -8.37 -0.40
C PRO A 82 -13.12 -7.58 -0.82
N VAL A 83 -13.16 -6.27 -0.53
CA VAL A 83 -12.07 -5.35 -0.86
C VAL A 83 -11.50 -4.76 0.41
N TYR A 84 -10.19 -4.76 0.52
CA TYR A 84 -9.46 -4.22 1.65
C TYR A 84 -8.54 -3.08 1.19
N LEU A 85 -8.44 -2.02 2.00
CA LEU A 85 -7.45 -0.97 1.82
C LEU A 85 -6.43 -1.07 2.95
N ILE A 86 -5.14 -1.16 2.62
CA ILE A 86 -4.08 -1.29 3.63
C ILE A 86 -3.08 -0.13 3.58
N SER A 87 -2.50 0.17 4.74
CA SER A 87 -1.47 1.22 4.91
C SER A 87 -1.92 2.59 4.35
N ALA A 88 -3.19 2.92 4.49
CA ALA A 88 -3.73 4.19 4.02
C ALA A 88 -3.51 5.33 5.03
N ILE A 89 -3.37 6.54 4.51
CA ILE A 89 -3.35 7.78 5.30
C ILE A 89 -4.41 8.71 4.72
N PHE A 90 -5.20 9.30 5.58
CA PHE A 90 -6.19 10.29 5.17
C PHE A 90 -5.84 11.69 5.71
N ARG A 91 -6.11 12.72 4.92
CA ARG A 91 -5.84 14.12 5.27
C ARG A 91 -7.09 14.98 5.05
N PRO A 92 -7.32 16.05 5.87
CA PRO A 92 -8.53 16.86 5.80
C PRO A 92 -8.76 17.56 4.44
N ASN A 93 -7.69 17.79 3.70
CA ASN A 93 -7.75 18.46 2.39
C ASN A 93 -8.16 17.52 1.24
N GLN A 94 -8.23 16.22 1.46
CA GLN A 94 -8.59 15.24 0.42
C GLN A 94 -10.08 15.35 0.04
N PRO A 95 -10.44 14.96 -1.21
CA PRO A 95 -11.80 15.06 -1.74
C PRO A 95 -12.86 14.34 -0.91
N PHE A 96 -12.52 13.29 -0.19
CA PHE A 96 -13.43 12.51 0.66
C PHE A 96 -14.14 13.38 1.72
N PHE A 97 -13.45 14.41 2.23
CA PHE A 97 -13.90 15.26 3.32
C PHE A 97 -14.49 16.61 2.84
N LYS A 98 -14.57 16.82 1.53
CA LYS A 98 -15.16 18.02 0.94
C LYS A 98 -16.66 17.82 0.69
N SER A 99 -17.42 18.92 0.67
CA SER A 99 -18.88 18.90 0.39
C SER A 99 -19.20 18.21 -0.94
N TRP A 100 -18.42 18.47 -1.97
CA TRP A 100 -18.55 17.87 -3.30
C TRP A 100 -18.01 16.43 -3.42
N GLY A 101 -17.40 15.87 -2.36
CA GLY A 101 -16.74 14.58 -2.35
C GLY A 101 -17.64 13.33 -2.38
N LYS A 102 -18.91 13.45 -2.78
CA LYS A 102 -19.89 12.32 -2.76
C LYS A 102 -19.40 11.09 -3.52
N LEU A 103 -18.81 11.27 -4.70
CA LEU A 103 -18.27 10.16 -5.49
C LEU A 103 -17.10 9.46 -4.77
N HIS A 104 -16.19 10.24 -4.18
CA HIS A 104 -15.06 9.70 -3.44
C HIS A 104 -15.52 8.91 -2.19
N ARG A 105 -16.51 9.44 -1.46
CA ARG A 105 -17.12 8.70 -0.32
C ARG A 105 -17.78 7.39 -0.75
N ARG A 106 -18.38 7.35 -1.95
CA ARG A 106 -18.93 6.11 -2.51
C ARG A 106 -17.85 5.06 -2.74
N MET A 107 -16.65 5.46 -3.18
CA MET A 107 -15.53 4.52 -3.32
C MET A 107 -15.09 3.95 -1.97
N LEU A 108 -15.07 4.77 -0.90
CA LEU A 108 -14.77 4.26 0.46
C LEU A 108 -15.79 3.22 0.92
N GLY A 109 -17.05 3.36 0.55
CA GLY A 109 -18.11 2.39 0.86
C GLY A 109 -17.96 1.04 0.17
N CYS A 110 -17.07 0.92 -0.84
CA CYS A 110 -16.78 -0.36 -1.49
C CYS A 110 -15.81 -1.24 -0.69
N PHE A 111 -15.11 -0.68 0.29
CA PHE A 111 -14.16 -1.45 1.10
C PHE A 111 -14.89 -2.18 2.23
N LYS A 112 -14.57 -3.46 2.41
CA LYS A 112 -15.01 -4.26 3.56
C LYS A 112 -14.33 -3.78 4.84
N GLU A 113 -13.04 -3.42 4.75
CA GLU A 113 -12.26 -2.88 5.87
C GLU A 113 -11.18 -1.94 5.36
N LEU A 114 -10.90 -0.87 6.10
CA LEU A 114 -9.83 0.08 5.83
C LEU A 114 -8.80 0.03 6.97
N PHE A 115 -7.58 -0.36 6.65
CA PHE A 115 -6.46 -0.41 7.60
C PHE A 115 -5.59 0.83 7.40
N VAL A 116 -5.61 1.71 8.39
CA VAL A 116 -4.96 3.03 8.32
C VAL A 116 -3.74 3.13 9.23
N GLN A 117 -2.85 4.08 8.90
CA GLN A 117 -1.56 4.20 9.56
C GLN A 117 -1.63 5.03 10.84
N ASP A 118 -2.57 5.98 10.95
CA ASP A 118 -2.63 6.93 12.06
C ASP A 118 -4.05 7.15 12.59
N GLY A 119 -4.14 7.61 13.85
CA GLY A 119 -5.41 7.88 14.53
C GLY A 119 -6.18 9.03 13.89
N GLN A 120 -5.51 10.03 13.30
CA GLN A 120 -6.15 11.12 12.58
C GLN A 120 -6.97 10.61 11.39
N SER A 121 -6.45 9.63 10.66
CA SER A 121 -7.18 8.97 9.57
C SER A 121 -8.44 8.26 10.06
N VAL A 122 -8.38 7.62 11.26
CA VAL A 122 -9.55 7.00 11.88
C VAL A 122 -10.62 8.03 12.17
N GLU A 123 -10.27 9.15 12.81
CA GLU A 123 -11.20 10.22 13.18
C GLU A 123 -11.83 10.88 11.93
N LEU A 124 -11.03 11.14 10.90
CA LEU A 124 -11.51 11.70 9.64
C LEU A 124 -12.51 10.77 8.95
N LEU A 125 -12.24 9.48 8.88
CA LEU A 125 -13.15 8.50 8.27
C LEU A 125 -14.45 8.37 9.07
N LYS A 126 -14.37 8.32 10.40
CA LYS A 126 -15.54 8.29 11.27
C LYS A 126 -16.41 9.55 11.11
N SER A 127 -15.80 10.73 10.93
CA SER A 127 -16.54 12.00 10.75
C SER A 127 -17.44 12.02 9.52
N ILE A 128 -17.16 11.18 8.53
CA ILE A 128 -17.98 11.02 7.31
C ILE A 128 -18.79 9.73 7.30
N GLY A 129 -18.93 9.05 8.46
CA GLY A 129 -19.76 7.88 8.64
C GLY A 129 -19.14 6.52 8.28
N ILE A 130 -17.83 6.48 7.98
CA ILE A 130 -17.12 5.22 7.73
C ILE A 130 -16.75 4.58 9.08
N LYS A 131 -17.31 3.40 9.36
CA LYS A 131 -17.13 2.68 10.64
C LYS A 131 -16.16 1.50 10.56
N ASN A 132 -15.99 0.93 9.38
CA ASN A 132 -15.14 -0.23 9.09
C ASN A 132 -13.68 0.20 8.89
N VAL A 133 -13.10 0.83 9.91
CA VAL A 133 -11.72 1.34 9.90
C VAL A 133 -10.97 0.83 11.10
N ARG A 134 -9.70 0.39 10.89
CA ARG A 134 -8.78 -0.07 11.93
C ARG A 134 -7.44 0.63 11.84
N LEU A 135 -6.90 1.00 12.99
CA LEU A 135 -5.54 1.51 13.13
C LEU A 135 -4.57 0.32 13.15
N THR A 136 -3.65 0.26 12.20
CA THR A 136 -2.68 -0.85 12.09
C THR A 136 -1.25 -0.40 11.84
N GLY A 137 -1.02 0.90 11.67
CA GLY A 137 0.30 1.43 11.34
C GLY A 137 0.71 1.21 9.87
N ASP A 138 2.00 1.36 9.60
CA ASP A 138 2.58 1.22 8.26
C ASP A 138 3.45 -0.04 8.18
N THR A 139 3.12 -0.95 7.29
CA THR A 139 3.85 -2.20 7.05
C THR A 139 5.31 -2.00 6.60
N ARG A 140 5.72 -0.75 6.29
CA ARG A 140 7.12 -0.43 6.02
C ARG A 140 7.99 -0.57 7.27
N PHE A 141 7.43 -0.25 8.44
CA PHE A 141 8.16 -0.37 9.71
C PHE A 141 8.52 -1.84 10.02
N ASP A 142 7.60 -2.76 9.77
CA ASP A 142 7.86 -4.20 9.95
C ASP A 142 9.05 -4.64 9.11
N ARG A 143 9.13 -4.16 7.86
CA ARG A 143 10.25 -4.45 6.98
C ARG A 143 11.57 -3.82 7.44
N VAL A 144 11.53 -2.56 7.88
CA VAL A 144 12.73 -1.88 8.40
C VAL A 144 13.25 -2.60 9.62
N LYS A 145 12.37 -3.01 10.54
CA LYS A 145 12.73 -3.81 11.71
C LYS A 145 13.42 -5.11 11.31
N GLN A 146 12.83 -5.89 10.39
CA GLN A 146 13.43 -7.13 9.87
C GLN A 146 14.80 -6.89 9.22
N ILE A 147 14.96 -5.80 8.47
CA ILE A 147 16.25 -5.46 7.85
C ILE A 147 17.27 -5.12 8.94
N ALA A 148 16.89 -4.37 9.97
CA ALA A 148 17.78 -4.00 11.08
C ALA A 148 18.21 -5.24 11.88
N GLU A 149 17.25 -6.14 12.18
CA GLU A 149 17.53 -7.40 12.91
C GLU A 149 18.46 -8.35 12.13
N ASN A 150 18.41 -8.32 10.80
CA ASN A 150 19.24 -9.12 9.91
C ASN A 150 20.35 -8.31 9.23
N ALA A 151 20.69 -7.15 9.76
CA ALA A 151 21.71 -6.29 9.20
C ALA A 151 23.08 -7.00 9.21
N LYS A 152 23.70 -7.07 8.04
CA LYS A 152 25.07 -7.57 7.91
C LYS A 152 26.04 -6.44 8.16
N GLN A 153 27.13 -6.75 8.82
CA GLN A 153 28.25 -5.82 8.93
C GLN A 153 28.78 -5.46 7.53
N ILE A 154 28.93 -4.17 7.29
CA ILE A 154 29.49 -3.66 6.04
C ILE A 154 30.89 -3.20 6.32
N VAL A 155 31.87 -4.07 6.06
CA VAL A 155 33.29 -3.86 6.37
C VAL A 155 33.81 -2.49 5.87
N LYS A 156 33.41 -2.05 4.68
CA LYS A 156 33.81 -0.73 4.14
C LYS A 156 33.27 0.44 4.98
N VAL A 157 32.08 0.30 5.57
CA VAL A 157 31.51 1.35 6.44
C VAL A 157 32.24 1.35 7.78
N GLU A 158 32.54 0.18 8.34
CA GLU A 158 33.33 0.07 9.56
C GLU A 158 34.71 0.66 9.42
N GLN A 159 35.40 0.34 8.31
CA GLN A 159 36.69 0.93 7.98
C GLN A 159 36.64 2.46 7.81
N PHE A 160 35.58 2.97 7.18
CA PHE A 160 35.36 4.42 7.04
C PHE A 160 35.16 5.11 8.39
N CYS A 161 34.36 4.49 9.27
CA CYS A 161 34.08 5.03 10.60
C CYS A 161 35.30 4.96 11.53
N ASP A 162 36.14 3.93 11.38
CA ASP A 162 37.38 3.74 12.16
C ASP A 162 37.17 3.94 13.68
N GLY A 163 36.10 3.34 14.21
CA GLY A 163 35.70 3.47 15.63
C GLY A 163 35.13 4.83 16.04
N ARG A 164 35.01 5.78 15.13
CA ARG A 164 34.47 7.12 15.40
C ARG A 164 32.94 7.10 15.26
N PRO A 165 32.22 7.93 16.04
CA PRO A 165 30.77 8.10 15.81
C PRO A 165 30.52 8.68 14.42
N ALA A 166 29.54 8.11 13.71
CA ALA A 166 29.14 8.54 12.38
C ALA A 166 27.65 8.87 12.34
N ILE A 167 27.29 9.95 11.66
CA ILE A 167 25.90 10.30 11.36
C ILE A 167 25.66 9.97 9.89
N VAL A 168 24.66 9.11 9.63
CA VAL A 168 24.25 8.74 8.28
C VAL A 168 23.01 9.54 7.90
N CYS A 169 23.16 10.45 6.95
CA CYS A 169 22.08 11.30 6.44
C CYS A 169 21.60 10.75 5.10
N GLY A 170 20.38 10.23 5.05
CA GLY A 170 19.79 9.65 3.84
C GLY A 170 18.66 10.50 3.28
N SER A 171 18.67 10.77 1.96
CA SER A 171 17.67 11.59 1.26
C SER A 171 17.58 13.03 1.76
N THR A 172 18.73 13.62 2.09
CA THR A 172 18.81 15.03 2.48
C THR A 172 18.53 15.97 1.30
N TRP A 173 17.98 17.12 1.63
CA TRP A 173 17.76 18.23 0.71
C TRP A 173 18.63 19.41 1.14
N PRO A 174 18.92 20.39 0.29
CA PRO A 174 19.80 21.53 0.64
C PRO A 174 19.51 22.19 1.99
N PRO A 175 18.25 22.43 2.41
CA PRO A 175 17.98 22.97 3.74
C PRO A 175 18.37 22.05 4.91
N ASP A 176 18.36 20.75 4.71
CA ASP A 176 18.77 19.78 5.74
C ASP A 176 20.29 19.79 5.87
N GLU A 177 21.00 19.94 4.74
CA GLU A 177 22.45 19.99 4.66
C GLU A 177 23.02 21.25 5.30
N GLU A 178 22.32 22.39 5.16
CA GLU A 178 22.67 23.65 5.82
C GLU A 178 22.65 23.56 7.37
N ILE A 179 21.85 22.63 7.93
CA ILE A 179 21.77 22.41 9.38
C ILE A 179 22.88 21.47 9.86
N LEU A 180 23.36 20.60 8.99
CA LEU A 180 24.32 19.55 9.32
C LEU A 180 25.79 20.00 9.18
N LEU A 181 26.04 21.07 8.44
CA LEU A 181 27.35 21.66 8.22
C LEU A 181 27.59 22.84 9.15
#